data_a70c560d2eb4c95953fbb5ec01bf54f7
#
_entry.id   a70c560d2eb4c95953fbb5ec01bf54f7
#
_cell.length_a   1.000
_cell.length_b   1.000
_cell.length_c   1.000
_cell.angle_alpha   90.00
_cell.angle_beta   90.00
_cell.angle_gamma   90.00
#
_symmetry.space_group_name_H-M   'P 1'
#
loop_
_entity.id
_entity.type
_entity.pdbx_description
1 polymer ?
#
loop_
_entity_poly.entity_id
_entity_poly.type
_entity_poly.pdbx_seq_one_letter_code
_entity_poly.pdbx_strand_id
1 'polypeptide(L)'
;MRTGIYIESAAVWIEGERIKEVGRASDVEPHAPKKAKRIDLGRATVLPGLIDCHTHIMARIQNTDDGYVLAMATKSQAFRALEGAFDARITLNAGFTTIRDVESEGAGYADVALRDAIEQGIADGPRMEVSTRGIAAVGQYEPFGLSPDLVSFPTGAQMISGIEDARRAVREQIGHGADLIKVYADWRNPTLTVEEMRVIVEEAHKQKLKVAAHATTPEGIKNAITAGVDSIEHGNQANREDLEMMKENGTFLVPTLGVVYVLNEPQKYAKMPPEQRRRRETFRQGMQQIIQLANSLGVKIASGFDASSPDNQGKNANEIIALTLVGMTPLQAIRAATLNASELMGWQDTVGTIEAGKYADLIAVEGDPLSDIATIQQVKFVMKGGKVVKDNLSR
;
A
#
# COMPACT_ATOMS: atom_id res chain seq x y z
N MET A 1 -19.28 3.02 1.74
CA MET A 1 -18.44 1.81 1.67
C MET A 1 -19.02 0.64 2.50
N ARG A 2 -19.46 0.83 3.73
CA ARG A 2 -19.97 -0.30 4.57
C ARG A 2 -21.18 -1.03 3.95
N THR A 3 -22.14 -0.29 3.43
CA THR A 3 -23.39 -0.87 2.87
C THR A 3 -23.26 -1.25 1.39
N GLY A 4 -22.36 -0.62 0.64
CA GLY A 4 -22.29 -0.74 -0.83
C GLY A 4 -23.42 -0.03 -1.58
N ILE A 5 -24.16 0.86 -0.90
CA ILE A 5 -25.27 1.61 -1.47
C ILE A 5 -24.84 3.07 -1.62
N TYR A 6 -25.17 3.67 -2.77
CA TYR A 6 -24.96 5.10 -3.01
C TYR A 6 -26.02 5.93 -2.26
N ILE A 7 -25.58 7.09 -1.80
CA ILE A 7 -26.47 8.17 -1.38
C ILE A 7 -26.60 9.11 -2.58
N GLU A 8 -27.75 9.11 -3.21
CA GLU A 8 -28.04 10.01 -4.33
C GLU A 8 -28.17 11.45 -3.84
N SER A 9 -27.73 12.41 -4.66
CA SER A 9 -27.73 13.84 -4.34
C SER A 9 -27.11 14.08 -2.95
N ALA A 10 -25.94 13.50 -2.72
CA ALA A 10 -25.24 13.56 -1.45
C ALA A 10 -24.59 14.93 -1.21
N ALA A 11 -24.49 15.31 0.06
CA ALA A 11 -23.63 16.39 0.53
C ALA A 11 -22.71 15.90 1.66
N VAL A 12 -21.54 16.49 1.72
CA VAL A 12 -20.57 16.28 2.79
C VAL A 12 -20.25 17.65 3.37
N TRP A 13 -20.60 17.88 4.63
CA TRP A 13 -20.21 19.07 5.34
C TRP A 13 -18.87 18.84 6.04
N ILE A 14 -17.91 19.72 5.75
CA ILE A 14 -16.55 19.65 6.24
C ILE A 14 -16.26 20.87 7.08
N GLU A 15 -15.65 20.66 8.24
CA GLU A 15 -15.21 21.70 9.15
C GLU A 15 -13.72 21.49 9.48
N GLY A 16 -12.88 22.42 9.03
CA GLY A 16 -11.43 22.23 9.09
C GLY A 16 -10.99 21.04 8.24
N GLU A 17 -10.34 20.07 8.85
CA GLU A 17 -9.86 18.86 8.19
C GLU A 17 -10.83 17.67 8.28
N ARG A 18 -11.96 17.84 9.00
CA ARG A 18 -12.84 16.71 9.35
C ARG A 18 -14.21 16.82 8.71
N ILE A 19 -14.77 15.66 8.41
CA ILE A 19 -16.17 15.51 8.02
C ILE A 19 -17.03 15.77 9.26
N LYS A 20 -17.95 16.72 9.17
CA LYS A 20 -18.91 17.02 10.20
C LYS A 20 -20.18 16.22 10.05
N GLU A 21 -20.66 16.15 8.82
CA GLU A 21 -21.90 15.45 8.48
C GLU A 21 -21.84 14.96 7.04
N VAL A 22 -22.52 13.84 6.75
CA VAL A 22 -22.68 13.28 5.40
C VAL A 22 -24.07 12.69 5.28
N GLY A 23 -24.73 12.94 4.15
CA GLY A 23 -26.09 12.46 3.90
C GLY A 23 -26.64 12.98 2.59
N ARG A 24 -27.95 12.95 2.43
CA ARG A 24 -28.60 13.63 1.31
C ARG A 24 -28.44 15.14 1.45
N ALA A 25 -28.29 15.85 0.35
CA ALA A 25 -28.13 17.30 0.35
C ALA A 25 -29.28 18.02 1.06
N SER A 26 -30.52 17.52 0.88
CA SER A 26 -31.70 18.03 1.59
C SER A 26 -31.58 18.01 3.11
N ASP A 27 -30.82 17.08 3.65
CA ASP A 27 -30.70 16.84 5.09
C ASP A 27 -29.49 17.60 5.66
N VAL A 28 -28.35 17.61 4.93
CA VAL A 28 -27.08 18.18 5.37
C VAL A 28 -27.01 19.71 5.16
N GLU A 29 -27.46 20.20 3.99
CA GLU A 29 -27.32 21.62 3.64
C GLU A 29 -28.00 22.59 4.63
N PRO A 30 -29.19 22.28 5.23
CA PRO A 30 -29.79 23.15 6.23
C PRO A 30 -28.98 23.34 7.50
N HIS A 31 -28.10 22.37 7.84
CA HIS A 31 -27.25 22.41 9.02
C HIS A 31 -25.95 23.14 8.78
N ALA A 32 -25.51 23.25 7.53
CA ALA A 32 -24.25 23.89 7.18
C ALA A 32 -24.35 25.43 7.33
N PRO A 33 -23.27 26.10 7.75
CA PRO A 33 -23.26 27.57 7.86
C PRO A 33 -23.58 28.25 6.51
N LYS A 34 -24.41 29.29 6.53
CA LYS A 34 -24.78 30.04 5.31
C LYS A 34 -23.59 30.59 4.51
N LYS A 35 -22.44 30.79 5.17
CA LYS A 35 -21.20 31.29 4.56
C LYS A 35 -20.24 30.15 4.15
N ALA A 36 -20.65 28.88 4.30
CA ALA A 36 -19.83 27.76 3.86
C ALA A 36 -19.52 27.85 2.36
N LYS A 37 -18.27 27.62 1.99
CA LYS A 37 -17.89 27.49 0.57
C LYS A 37 -18.52 26.22 0.01
N ARG A 38 -19.30 26.35 -1.05
CA ARG A 38 -19.85 25.20 -1.77
C ARG A 38 -18.91 24.79 -2.89
N ILE A 39 -18.65 23.49 -3.00
CA ILE A 39 -17.95 22.86 -4.11
C ILE A 39 -18.96 21.88 -4.75
N ASP A 40 -19.41 22.22 -5.95
CA ASP A 40 -20.32 21.36 -6.70
C ASP A 40 -19.49 20.37 -7.54
N LEU A 41 -19.69 19.08 -7.30
CA LEU A 41 -19.03 18.00 -8.03
C LEU A 41 -19.90 17.45 -9.18
N GLY A 42 -21.02 18.09 -9.46
CA GLY A 42 -21.92 17.73 -10.55
C GLY A 42 -22.48 16.30 -10.39
N ARG A 43 -22.26 15.49 -11.42
CA ARG A 43 -22.72 14.09 -11.46
C ARG A 43 -21.64 13.07 -11.10
N ALA A 44 -20.52 13.53 -10.56
CA ALA A 44 -19.40 12.64 -10.22
C ALA A 44 -19.76 11.74 -9.04
N THR A 45 -19.21 10.52 -9.05
CA THR A 45 -19.30 9.61 -7.92
C THR A 45 -18.19 9.93 -6.93
N VAL A 46 -18.57 10.22 -5.69
CA VAL A 46 -17.65 10.54 -4.60
C VAL A 46 -17.32 9.27 -3.80
N LEU A 47 -16.04 9.04 -3.56
CA LEU A 47 -15.51 7.94 -2.79
C LEU A 47 -14.60 8.48 -1.67
N PRO A 48 -14.32 7.67 -0.61
CA PRO A 48 -13.23 7.98 0.29
C PRO A 48 -11.92 8.09 -0.50
N GLY A 49 -10.98 8.87 -0.03
CA GLY A 49 -9.61 8.82 -0.54
C GLY A 49 -9.08 7.40 -0.52
N LEU A 50 -8.42 6.98 -1.60
CA LEU A 50 -7.88 5.64 -1.75
C LEU A 50 -6.65 5.45 -0.84
N ILE A 51 -6.43 4.21 -0.46
CA ILE A 51 -5.31 3.78 0.40
C ILE A 51 -4.53 2.70 -0.33
N ASP A 52 -3.20 2.84 -0.35
CA ASP A 52 -2.28 1.82 -0.83
C ASP A 52 -1.43 1.31 0.34
N CYS A 53 -1.55 0.02 0.66
CA CYS A 53 -0.88 -0.61 1.80
C CYS A 53 0.50 -1.20 1.48
N HIS A 54 1.00 -1.05 0.26
CA HIS A 54 2.32 -1.54 -0.13
C HIS A 54 2.96 -0.61 -1.15
N THR A 55 3.67 0.38 -0.66
CA THR A 55 4.42 1.31 -1.51
C THR A 55 5.90 1.30 -1.17
N HIS A 56 6.71 1.70 -2.15
CA HIS A 56 8.13 1.99 -2.04
C HIS A 56 8.36 3.37 -2.63
N ILE A 57 7.95 4.40 -1.87
CA ILE A 57 7.92 5.77 -2.39
C ILE A 57 9.33 6.34 -2.66
N MET A 58 10.35 5.77 -2.03
CA MET A 58 11.75 6.11 -2.25
C MET A 58 12.39 5.35 -3.41
N ALA A 59 11.65 4.41 -4.04
CA ALA A 59 12.17 3.57 -5.10
C ALA A 59 11.86 4.14 -6.48
N ARG A 60 12.90 4.51 -7.22
CA ARG A 60 12.87 4.80 -8.66
C ARG A 60 13.94 3.97 -9.35
N ILE A 61 13.75 2.64 -9.26
CA ILE A 61 14.68 1.63 -9.73
C ILE A 61 14.41 1.40 -11.22
N GLN A 62 15.46 1.45 -12.04
CA GLN A 62 15.34 1.09 -13.45
C GLN A 62 15.04 -0.40 -13.58
N ASN A 63 14.15 -0.76 -14.49
CA ASN A 63 13.77 -2.16 -14.72
C ASN A 63 14.82 -2.90 -15.57
N THR A 64 16.04 -2.99 -15.04
CA THR A 64 17.20 -3.68 -15.58
C THR A 64 17.80 -4.57 -14.50
N ASP A 65 18.59 -5.59 -14.90
CA ASP A 65 19.17 -6.58 -13.97
C ASP A 65 20.08 -5.92 -12.89
N ASP A 66 20.71 -4.79 -13.22
CA ASP A 66 21.59 -4.02 -12.34
C ASP A 66 20.93 -2.76 -11.76
N GLY A 67 19.65 -2.53 -12.07
CA GLY A 67 18.94 -1.29 -11.73
C GLY A 67 18.93 -0.97 -10.25
N TYR A 68 18.75 -1.97 -9.39
CA TYR A 68 18.80 -1.82 -7.93
C TYR A 68 20.20 -1.40 -7.46
N VAL A 69 21.23 -2.13 -7.89
CA VAL A 69 22.62 -1.85 -7.52
C VAL A 69 23.03 -0.45 -7.97
N LEU A 70 22.68 -0.06 -9.20
CA LEU A 70 22.97 1.28 -9.72
C LEU A 70 22.27 2.36 -8.92
N ALA A 71 21.00 2.19 -8.58
CA ALA A 71 20.26 3.15 -7.76
C ALA A 71 20.92 3.36 -6.39
N MET A 72 21.31 2.26 -5.71
CA MET A 72 21.99 2.31 -4.43
C MET A 72 23.39 2.94 -4.53
N ALA A 73 24.14 2.65 -5.59
CA ALA A 73 25.52 3.10 -5.76
C ALA A 73 25.63 4.56 -6.22
N THR A 74 24.64 5.08 -6.95
CA THR A 74 24.77 6.38 -7.67
C THR A 74 23.88 7.48 -7.14
N LYS A 75 22.83 7.17 -6.37
CA LYS A 75 21.90 8.16 -5.85
C LYS A 75 22.09 8.40 -4.35
N SER A 76 22.33 9.64 -3.96
CA SER A 76 22.39 10.00 -2.54
C SER A 76 21.01 9.90 -1.88
N GLN A 77 20.97 9.71 -0.56
CA GLN A 77 19.70 9.70 0.20
C GLN A 77 18.91 11.00 0.02
N ALA A 78 19.59 12.15 0.00
CA ALA A 78 18.96 13.45 -0.25
C ALA A 78 18.29 13.52 -1.63
N PHE A 79 18.94 13.00 -2.68
CA PHE A 79 18.36 12.95 -4.02
C PHE A 79 17.13 12.04 -4.04
N ARG A 80 17.19 10.88 -3.40
CA ARG A 80 16.08 9.92 -3.32
C ARG A 80 14.90 10.46 -2.51
N ALA A 81 15.15 11.27 -1.46
CA ALA A 81 14.09 11.97 -0.75
C ALA A 81 13.32 12.95 -1.67
N LEU A 82 14.03 13.64 -2.59
CA LEU A 82 13.40 14.51 -3.60
C LEU A 82 12.61 13.70 -4.64
N GLU A 83 13.13 12.56 -5.09
CA GLU A 83 12.37 11.62 -5.93
C GLU A 83 11.12 11.14 -5.21
N GLY A 84 11.22 10.76 -3.94
CA GLY A 84 10.08 10.34 -3.11
C GLY A 84 9.04 11.44 -2.93
N ALA A 85 9.44 12.69 -2.74
CA ALA A 85 8.51 13.81 -2.66
C ALA A 85 7.76 14.03 -3.99
N PHE A 86 8.42 13.84 -5.12
CA PHE A 86 7.78 13.88 -6.43
C PHE A 86 6.77 12.72 -6.58
N ASP A 87 7.15 11.50 -6.20
CA ASP A 87 6.29 10.32 -6.31
C ASP A 87 5.10 10.38 -5.34
N ALA A 88 5.28 10.91 -4.13
CA ALA A 88 4.21 11.17 -3.19
C ALA A 88 3.16 12.12 -3.77
N ARG A 89 3.60 13.20 -4.43
CA ARG A 89 2.69 14.15 -5.07
C ARG A 89 1.90 13.53 -6.23
N ILE A 90 2.53 12.72 -7.08
CA ILE A 90 1.80 12.05 -8.18
C ILE A 90 0.84 10.98 -7.64
N THR A 91 1.20 10.27 -6.60
CA THR A 91 0.35 9.29 -5.91
C THR A 91 -0.87 9.96 -5.29
N LEU A 92 -0.69 11.11 -4.61
CA LEU A 92 -1.82 11.91 -4.11
C LEU A 92 -2.73 12.38 -5.23
N ASN A 93 -2.18 12.89 -6.35
CA ASN A 93 -2.95 13.32 -7.52
C ASN A 93 -3.68 12.17 -8.24
N ALA A 94 -3.22 10.94 -8.07
CA ALA A 94 -3.91 9.74 -8.55
C ALA A 94 -5.10 9.34 -7.65
N GLY A 95 -5.30 10.03 -6.50
CA GLY A 95 -6.42 9.79 -5.60
C GLY A 95 -6.08 8.97 -4.35
N PHE A 96 -4.83 8.59 -4.18
CA PHE A 96 -4.37 7.89 -2.98
C PHE A 96 -3.99 8.92 -1.92
N THR A 97 -4.90 9.15 -0.99
CA THR A 97 -4.74 10.14 0.08
C THR A 97 -3.98 9.60 1.28
N THR A 98 -3.80 8.29 1.34
CA THR A 98 -3.07 7.57 2.40
C THR A 98 -2.25 6.44 1.78
N ILE A 99 -1.03 6.23 2.28
CA ILE A 99 -0.15 5.12 1.88
C ILE A 99 0.52 4.49 3.10
N ARG A 100 0.86 3.22 2.98
CA ARG A 100 1.75 2.49 3.87
C ARG A 100 3.03 2.16 3.10
N ASP A 101 4.13 2.85 3.44
CA ASP A 101 5.43 2.67 2.81
C ASP A 101 6.21 1.59 3.54
N VAL A 102 6.42 0.46 2.87
CA VAL A 102 6.88 -0.76 3.55
C VAL A 102 8.38 -1.01 3.40
N GLU A 103 9.11 -0.05 2.86
CA GLU A 103 10.57 0.03 2.93
C GLU A 103 11.11 1.30 2.27
N SER A 104 12.14 1.88 2.88
CA SER A 104 12.84 3.04 2.32
C SER A 104 13.79 2.71 1.16
N GLU A 105 13.94 1.44 0.78
CA GLU A 105 14.73 0.96 -0.35
C GLU A 105 16.19 1.45 -0.36
N GLY A 106 16.84 1.43 0.81
CA GLY A 106 18.21 1.90 0.97
C GLY A 106 18.37 3.43 1.04
N ALA A 107 17.28 4.20 1.12
CA ALA A 107 17.32 5.64 1.37
C ALA A 107 17.47 5.98 2.88
N GLY A 108 17.87 5.03 3.71
CA GLY A 108 17.99 5.20 5.15
C GLY A 108 16.63 5.49 5.79
N TYR A 109 16.46 6.67 6.37
CA TYR A 109 15.24 7.13 7.04
C TYR A 109 14.59 8.31 6.29
N ALA A 110 14.76 8.37 4.98
CA ALA A 110 14.21 9.43 4.15
C ALA A 110 12.67 9.38 4.05
N ASP A 111 12.07 8.22 4.23
CA ASP A 111 10.63 8.01 4.31
C ASP A 111 10.02 8.72 5.54
N VAL A 112 10.66 8.64 6.70
CA VAL A 112 10.29 9.40 7.91
C VAL A 112 10.38 10.90 7.66
N ALA A 113 11.47 11.36 7.05
CA ALA A 113 11.65 12.78 6.74
C ALA A 113 10.58 13.28 5.75
N LEU A 114 10.19 12.47 4.78
CA LEU A 114 9.14 12.81 3.83
C LEU A 114 7.76 12.84 4.51
N ARG A 115 7.42 11.83 5.33
CA ARG A 115 6.20 11.82 6.12
C ARG A 115 6.07 13.12 6.94
N ASP A 116 7.09 13.44 7.70
CA ASP A 116 7.12 14.61 8.57
C ASP A 116 7.02 15.93 7.77
N ALA A 117 7.68 16.01 6.61
CA ALA A 117 7.57 17.16 5.71
C ALA A 117 6.14 17.32 5.14
N ILE A 118 5.46 16.22 4.82
CA ILE A 118 4.07 16.24 4.36
C ILE A 118 3.12 16.64 5.49
N GLU A 119 3.33 16.15 6.71
CA GLU A 119 2.52 16.52 7.89
C GLU A 119 2.66 18.00 8.25
N GLN A 120 3.86 18.55 8.10
CA GLN A 120 4.15 19.97 8.32
C GLN A 120 3.73 20.86 7.15
N GLY A 121 3.26 20.29 6.03
CA GLY A 121 2.88 21.07 4.83
C GLY A 121 4.06 21.64 4.05
N ILE A 122 5.26 21.11 4.24
CA ILE A 122 6.49 21.47 3.50
C ILE A 122 6.48 20.79 2.12
N ALA A 123 5.93 19.56 2.05
CA ALA A 123 5.77 18.81 0.81
C ALA A 123 4.32 18.37 0.62
N ASP A 124 3.91 18.25 -0.66
CA ASP A 124 2.62 17.69 -1.02
C ASP A 124 2.71 16.16 -1.13
N GLY A 125 1.80 15.45 -0.48
CA GLY A 125 1.74 13.98 -0.54
C GLY A 125 0.56 13.41 0.25
N PRO A 126 0.37 12.08 0.18
CA PRO A 126 -0.62 11.37 1.00
C PRO A 126 -0.24 11.41 2.49
N ARG A 127 -1.15 10.96 3.37
CA ARG A 127 -0.78 10.56 4.72
C ARG A 127 0.09 9.32 4.62
N MET A 128 1.14 9.23 5.38
CA MET A 128 2.09 8.12 5.29
C MET A 128 2.19 7.38 6.63
N GLU A 129 2.18 6.06 6.56
CA GLU A 129 2.69 5.14 7.56
C GLU A 129 3.99 4.55 6.99
N VAL A 130 5.10 4.64 7.70
CA VAL A 130 6.43 4.32 7.16
C VAL A 130 7.14 3.27 8.00
N SER A 131 7.80 2.32 7.34
CA SER A 131 8.51 1.22 8.00
C SER A 131 9.99 1.46 8.20
N THR A 132 10.55 2.52 7.60
CA THR A 132 11.99 2.73 7.58
C THR A 132 12.73 1.62 6.79
N ARG A 133 13.63 0.89 7.42
CA ARG A 133 14.34 -0.24 6.81
C ARG A 133 13.61 -1.54 7.09
N GLY A 134 13.50 -2.39 6.07
CA GLY A 134 13.07 -3.77 6.28
C GLY A 134 14.03 -4.56 7.17
N ILE A 135 13.61 -5.68 7.72
CA ILE A 135 14.47 -6.58 8.52
C ILE A 135 14.59 -7.92 7.79
N ALA A 136 15.83 -8.35 7.50
CA ALA A 136 16.12 -9.59 6.78
C ALA A 136 17.27 -10.35 7.43
N ALA A 137 17.39 -11.65 7.13
CA ALA A 137 18.52 -12.44 7.61
C ALA A 137 19.83 -12.07 6.86
N VAL A 138 20.94 -12.16 7.54
CA VAL A 138 22.28 -11.91 6.96
C VAL A 138 22.49 -12.76 5.71
N GLY A 139 22.89 -12.11 4.60
CA GLY A 139 23.17 -12.76 3.33
C GLY A 139 21.94 -13.21 2.53
N GLN A 140 20.74 -12.83 2.96
CA GLN A 140 19.46 -13.28 2.37
C GLN A 140 18.64 -12.13 1.77
N TYR A 141 19.24 -10.95 1.55
CA TYR A 141 18.61 -9.80 0.94
C TYR A 141 19.52 -9.16 -0.12
N GLU A 142 18.92 -8.48 -1.10
CA GLU A 142 19.63 -7.79 -2.20
C GLU A 142 20.53 -6.64 -1.73
N PRO A 143 21.60 -6.35 -2.48
CA PRO A 143 22.08 -7.08 -3.66
C PRO A 143 22.92 -8.30 -3.30
N PHE A 144 22.83 -9.35 -4.13
CA PHE A 144 23.63 -10.56 -3.97
C PHE A 144 24.92 -10.49 -4.80
N GLY A 145 25.94 -11.20 -4.35
CA GLY A 145 27.17 -11.40 -5.12
C GLY A 145 28.05 -10.16 -5.24
N LEU A 146 27.91 -9.21 -4.33
CA LEU A 146 28.83 -8.07 -4.25
C LEU A 146 30.26 -8.54 -3.92
N SER A 147 31.26 -7.77 -4.40
CA SER A 147 32.65 -8.03 -4.04
C SER A 147 32.85 -8.00 -2.53
N PRO A 148 33.56 -8.98 -1.95
CA PRO A 148 33.89 -8.97 -0.53
C PRO A 148 34.81 -7.81 -0.12
N ASP A 149 35.41 -7.12 -1.10
CA ASP A 149 36.22 -5.93 -0.85
C ASP A 149 35.40 -4.67 -0.58
N LEU A 150 34.08 -4.71 -0.84
CA LEU A 150 33.20 -3.61 -0.48
C LEU A 150 32.93 -3.62 1.03
N VAL A 151 33.42 -2.60 1.73
CA VAL A 151 33.28 -2.48 3.20
C VAL A 151 31.84 -2.25 3.63
N SER A 152 31.08 -1.48 2.86
CA SER A 152 29.63 -1.26 3.06
C SER A 152 28.93 -0.94 1.74
N PHE A 153 27.71 -1.39 1.62
CA PHE A 153 26.83 -1.06 0.51
C PHE A 153 25.43 -0.72 1.06
N PRO A 154 24.80 0.35 0.60
CA PRO A 154 23.44 0.68 1.04
C PRO A 154 22.48 -0.46 0.67
N THR A 155 21.63 -0.86 1.61
CA THR A 155 20.58 -1.86 1.39
C THR A 155 19.26 -1.36 1.98
N GLY A 156 18.15 -1.82 1.43
CA GLY A 156 16.82 -1.55 1.96
C GLY A 156 16.62 -2.14 3.35
N ALA A 157 17.11 -3.35 3.58
CA ALA A 157 16.92 -4.04 4.83
C ALA A 157 18.09 -3.88 5.79
N GLN A 158 17.78 -3.92 7.09
CA GLN A 158 18.74 -4.18 8.17
C GLN A 158 18.93 -5.69 8.32
N MET A 159 20.15 -6.15 8.18
CA MET A 159 20.49 -7.56 8.30
C MET A 159 20.64 -7.95 9.77
N ILE A 160 20.03 -9.08 10.14
CA ILE A 160 20.06 -9.63 11.50
C ILE A 160 20.52 -11.08 11.50
N SER A 161 21.02 -11.54 12.63
CA SER A 161 21.34 -12.94 12.92
C SER A 161 21.01 -13.26 14.37
N GLY A 162 19.93 -13.98 14.58
CA GLY A 162 19.46 -14.40 15.90
C GLY A 162 18.55 -13.41 16.63
N ILE A 163 18.00 -13.87 17.73
CA ILE A 163 16.91 -13.23 18.48
C ILE A 163 17.31 -11.85 19.05
N GLU A 164 18.52 -11.69 19.56
CA GLU A 164 18.95 -10.40 20.14
C GLU A 164 19.17 -9.34 19.07
N ASP A 165 19.67 -9.73 17.89
CA ASP A 165 19.75 -8.82 16.74
C ASP A 165 18.36 -8.43 16.24
N ALA A 166 17.40 -9.37 16.19
CA ALA A 166 16.01 -9.12 15.84
C ALA A 166 15.40 -8.07 16.78
N ARG A 167 15.55 -8.26 18.08
CA ARG A 167 15.07 -7.31 19.11
C ARG A 167 15.67 -5.93 18.96
N ARG A 168 17.00 -5.87 18.73
CA ARG A 168 17.74 -4.62 18.55
C ARG A 168 17.26 -3.90 17.30
N ALA A 169 17.10 -4.61 16.18
CA ALA A 169 16.67 -4.03 14.91
C ALA A 169 15.29 -3.35 15.02
N VAL A 170 14.31 -4.02 15.64
CA VAL A 170 12.97 -3.41 15.85
C VAL A 170 13.08 -2.12 16.66
N ARG A 171 13.81 -2.14 17.78
CA ARG A 171 14.00 -0.96 18.64
C ARG A 171 14.71 0.18 17.91
N GLU A 172 15.65 -0.14 17.04
CA GLU A 172 16.36 0.82 16.21
C GLU A 172 15.41 1.48 15.21
N GLN A 173 14.59 0.70 14.47
CA GLN A 173 13.61 1.27 13.54
C GLN A 173 12.58 2.14 14.26
N ILE A 174 12.05 1.70 15.40
CA ILE A 174 11.16 2.49 16.24
C ILE A 174 11.84 3.78 16.70
N GLY A 175 13.09 3.70 17.15
CA GLY A 175 13.88 4.86 17.58
C GLY A 175 14.11 5.89 16.46
N HIS A 176 14.07 5.48 15.22
CA HIS A 176 14.16 6.33 14.04
C HIS A 176 12.82 6.78 13.47
N GLY A 177 11.71 6.41 14.12
CA GLY A 177 10.38 6.93 13.78
C GLY A 177 9.55 6.03 12.89
N ALA A 178 9.82 4.72 12.85
CA ALA A 178 8.96 3.76 12.17
C ALA A 178 7.54 3.73 12.77
N ASP A 179 6.53 3.68 11.92
CA ASP A 179 5.11 3.53 12.28
C ASP A 179 4.65 2.07 12.18
N LEU A 180 5.41 1.24 11.47
CA LEU A 180 5.24 -0.21 11.35
C LEU A 180 6.61 -0.86 11.17
N ILE A 181 6.64 -2.18 11.25
CA ILE A 181 7.86 -2.97 10.97
C ILE A 181 7.65 -3.81 9.73
N LYS A 182 8.62 -3.80 8.82
CA LYS A 182 8.69 -4.69 7.66
C LYS A 182 9.70 -5.80 7.89
N VAL A 183 9.33 -7.04 7.56
CA VAL A 183 10.22 -8.21 7.61
C VAL A 183 10.20 -8.96 6.28
N TYR A 184 11.29 -9.68 6.02
CA TYR A 184 11.42 -10.61 4.91
C TYR A 184 11.44 -12.03 5.47
N ALA A 185 10.29 -12.72 5.49
CA ALA A 185 10.17 -14.10 5.93
C ALA A 185 10.87 -15.05 4.94
N ASP A 186 10.87 -14.67 3.68
CA ASP A 186 11.62 -15.34 2.61
C ASP A 186 12.11 -14.30 1.57
N TRP A 187 12.97 -14.76 0.66
CA TRP A 187 13.33 -14.09 -0.58
C TRP A 187 13.28 -15.10 -1.73
N ARG A 188 14.24 -16.01 -1.80
CA ARG A 188 14.20 -17.19 -2.69
C ARG A 188 13.88 -18.46 -1.92
N ASN A 189 14.22 -18.47 -0.65
CA ASN A 189 13.99 -19.51 0.33
C ASN A 189 13.61 -18.84 1.64
N PRO A 190 13.06 -19.56 2.64
CA PRO A 190 12.86 -19.03 3.98
C PRO A 190 14.16 -18.43 4.54
N THR A 191 14.07 -17.25 5.15
CA THR A 191 15.23 -16.48 5.62
C THR A 191 15.25 -16.33 7.13
N LEU A 192 14.21 -15.74 7.69
CA LEU A 192 14.04 -15.59 9.13
C LEU A 192 13.40 -16.83 9.73
N THR A 193 13.85 -17.23 10.91
CA THR A 193 13.19 -18.27 11.69
C THR A 193 11.88 -17.77 12.30
N VAL A 194 10.99 -18.67 12.68
CA VAL A 194 9.75 -18.34 13.40
C VAL A 194 10.07 -17.61 14.71
N GLU A 195 11.13 -18.00 15.41
CA GLU A 195 11.54 -17.41 16.68
C GLU A 195 12.03 -15.97 16.50
N GLU A 196 12.82 -15.68 15.47
CA GLU A 196 13.28 -14.33 15.15
C GLU A 196 12.07 -13.44 14.81
N MET A 197 11.19 -13.90 13.92
CA MET A 197 9.97 -13.15 13.55
C MET A 197 9.03 -12.96 14.76
N ARG A 198 8.89 -13.94 15.63
CA ARG A 198 8.07 -13.81 16.85
C ARG A 198 8.58 -12.70 17.76
N VAL A 199 9.90 -12.63 17.97
CA VAL A 199 10.50 -11.55 18.76
C VAL A 199 10.29 -10.19 18.11
N ILE A 200 10.37 -10.10 16.77
CA ILE A 200 10.07 -8.87 16.03
C ILE A 200 8.61 -8.45 16.26
N VAL A 201 7.66 -9.39 16.11
CA VAL A 201 6.23 -9.14 16.35
C VAL A 201 5.97 -8.69 17.79
N GLU A 202 6.54 -9.40 18.78
CA GLU A 202 6.40 -9.04 20.19
C GLU A 202 6.89 -7.62 20.49
N GLU A 203 8.06 -7.24 20.01
CA GLU A 203 8.63 -5.90 20.23
C GLU A 203 7.81 -4.81 19.54
N ALA A 204 7.36 -5.05 18.29
CA ALA A 204 6.51 -4.13 17.56
C ALA A 204 5.14 -3.94 18.24
N HIS A 205 4.47 -5.04 18.60
CA HIS A 205 3.15 -5.00 19.22
C HIS A 205 3.16 -4.35 20.61
N LYS A 206 4.25 -4.42 21.37
CA LYS A 206 4.43 -3.66 22.63
C LYS A 206 4.25 -2.14 22.41
N GLN A 207 4.64 -1.65 21.24
CA GLN A 207 4.49 -0.25 20.85
C GLN A 207 3.23 0.00 20.00
N LYS A 208 2.36 -1.02 19.85
CA LYS A 208 1.14 -1.00 19.01
C LYS A 208 1.43 -0.81 17.53
N LEU A 209 2.64 -1.12 17.07
CA LEU A 209 3.01 -1.10 15.67
C LEU A 209 2.67 -2.42 15.01
N LYS A 210 2.26 -2.36 13.75
CA LYS A 210 1.95 -3.53 12.92
C LYS A 210 3.21 -4.11 12.29
N VAL A 211 3.17 -5.41 11.93
CA VAL A 211 4.26 -6.08 11.22
C VAL A 211 3.77 -6.58 9.88
N ALA A 212 4.42 -6.10 8.80
CA ALA A 212 4.19 -6.52 7.43
C ALA A 212 5.30 -7.52 7.00
N ALA A 213 4.93 -8.69 6.51
CA ALA A 213 5.88 -9.71 6.10
C ALA A 213 5.86 -9.96 4.59
N HIS A 214 6.98 -9.68 3.90
CA HIS A 214 7.21 -10.26 2.58
C HIS A 214 7.28 -11.78 2.74
N ALA A 215 6.36 -12.50 2.09
CA ALA A 215 6.31 -13.95 2.13
C ALA A 215 5.69 -14.51 0.83
N THR A 216 6.48 -15.24 0.07
CA THR A 216 6.12 -15.74 -1.26
C THR A 216 6.15 -17.26 -1.35
N THR A 217 6.97 -17.93 -0.54
CA THR A 217 7.08 -19.39 -0.49
C THR A 217 6.11 -19.98 0.52
N PRO A 218 5.66 -21.24 0.36
CA PRO A 218 4.74 -21.87 1.31
C PRO A 218 5.29 -21.87 2.76
N GLU A 219 6.58 -22.15 2.92
CA GLU A 219 7.21 -22.18 4.23
C GLU A 219 7.35 -20.77 4.84
N GLY A 220 7.77 -19.77 4.04
CA GLY A 220 7.86 -18.38 4.50
C GLY A 220 6.51 -17.83 4.92
N ILE A 221 5.45 -18.09 4.15
CA ILE A 221 4.07 -17.70 4.49
C ILE A 221 3.63 -18.33 5.81
N LYS A 222 3.79 -19.64 5.95
CA LYS A 222 3.40 -20.37 7.15
C LYS A 222 4.18 -19.89 8.39
N ASN A 223 5.49 -19.68 8.23
CA ASN A 223 6.35 -19.21 9.31
C ASN A 223 5.96 -17.79 9.78
N ALA A 224 5.68 -16.88 8.83
CA ALA A 224 5.24 -15.51 9.15
C ALA A 224 3.90 -15.49 9.89
N ILE A 225 2.91 -16.27 9.42
CA ILE A 225 1.60 -16.37 10.09
C ILE A 225 1.77 -16.96 11.49
N THR A 226 2.59 -18.00 11.64
CA THR A 226 2.87 -18.66 12.93
C THR A 226 3.57 -17.70 13.89
N ALA A 227 4.39 -16.79 13.41
CA ALA A 227 5.03 -15.75 14.22
C ALA A 227 4.07 -14.65 14.66
N GLY A 228 2.90 -14.50 14.02
CA GLY A 228 1.84 -13.56 14.39
C GLY A 228 1.91 -12.22 13.67
N VAL A 229 2.42 -12.18 12.42
CA VAL A 229 2.45 -10.94 11.62
C VAL A 229 1.04 -10.45 11.29
N ASP A 230 0.88 -9.15 11.07
CA ASP A 230 -0.42 -8.53 10.80
C ASP A 230 -0.81 -8.60 9.33
N SER A 231 0.16 -8.64 8.41
CA SER A 231 -0.11 -8.85 6.98
C SER A 231 0.96 -9.71 6.32
N ILE A 232 0.49 -10.49 5.34
CA ILE A 232 1.33 -11.19 4.35
C ILE A 232 1.30 -10.36 3.07
N GLU A 233 2.48 -9.91 2.65
CA GLU A 233 2.70 -9.22 1.40
C GLU A 233 2.97 -10.26 0.31
N HIS A 234 2.34 -10.11 -0.85
CA HIS A 234 2.34 -11.00 -2.00
C HIS A 234 1.58 -12.31 -1.79
N GLY A 235 2.00 -13.18 -0.90
CA GLY A 235 1.32 -14.45 -0.61
C GLY A 235 1.22 -15.40 -1.81
N ASN A 236 2.19 -15.35 -2.75
CA ASN A 236 2.11 -15.93 -4.09
C ASN A 236 1.88 -17.45 -4.15
N GLN A 237 2.19 -18.16 -3.07
CA GLN A 237 2.04 -19.62 -2.98
C GLN A 237 1.24 -20.04 -1.75
N ALA A 238 0.40 -19.13 -1.22
CA ALA A 238 -0.47 -19.44 -0.10
C ALA A 238 -1.42 -20.60 -0.46
N ASN A 239 -1.49 -21.59 0.39
CA ASN A 239 -2.40 -22.72 0.26
C ASN A 239 -3.64 -22.55 1.16
N ARG A 240 -4.56 -23.51 1.16
CA ARG A 240 -5.78 -23.46 1.97
C ARG A 240 -5.48 -23.34 3.47
N GLU A 241 -4.53 -24.13 4.00
CA GLU A 241 -4.16 -24.12 5.40
C GLU A 241 -3.65 -22.73 5.82
N ASP A 242 -2.78 -22.13 5.00
CA ASP A 242 -2.27 -20.78 5.26
C ASP A 242 -3.39 -19.74 5.31
N LEU A 243 -4.34 -19.80 4.37
CA LEU A 243 -5.46 -18.88 4.33
C LEU A 243 -6.44 -19.08 5.51
N GLU A 244 -6.64 -20.31 5.95
CA GLU A 244 -7.43 -20.61 7.15
C GLU A 244 -6.73 -20.06 8.40
N MET A 245 -5.40 -20.24 8.54
CA MET A 245 -4.61 -19.65 9.62
C MET A 245 -4.65 -18.10 9.58
N MET A 246 -4.53 -17.48 8.39
CA MET A 246 -4.67 -16.02 8.24
C MET A 246 -6.04 -15.56 8.74
N LYS A 247 -7.11 -16.28 8.38
CA LYS A 247 -8.46 -15.96 8.83
C LYS A 247 -8.61 -16.05 10.35
N GLU A 248 -8.07 -17.10 10.95
CA GLU A 248 -8.12 -17.33 12.41
C GLU A 248 -7.34 -16.25 13.17
N ASN A 249 -6.16 -15.89 12.69
CA ASN A 249 -5.29 -14.90 13.33
C ASN A 249 -5.66 -13.44 12.99
N GLY A 250 -6.57 -13.23 12.04
CA GLY A 250 -6.89 -11.89 11.56
C GLY A 250 -5.80 -11.25 10.69
N THR A 251 -4.86 -12.06 10.18
CA THR A 251 -3.80 -11.61 9.28
C THR A 251 -4.38 -11.22 7.92
N PHE A 252 -3.98 -10.07 7.39
CA PHE A 252 -4.41 -9.59 6.09
C PHE A 252 -3.55 -10.16 4.95
N LEU A 253 -4.14 -10.26 3.75
CA LEU A 253 -3.41 -10.49 2.52
C LEU A 253 -3.30 -9.18 1.72
N VAL A 254 -2.08 -8.82 1.31
CA VAL A 254 -1.79 -7.67 0.45
C VAL A 254 -1.10 -8.20 -0.82
N PRO A 255 -1.86 -8.52 -1.88
CA PRO A 255 -1.38 -9.42 -2.94
C PRO A 255 -0.51 -8.78 -4.02
N THR A 256 -0.46 -7.46 -4.14
CA THR A 256 0.39 -6.69 -5.07
C THR A 256 0.33 -7.16 -6.54
N LEU A 257 -0.87 -7.36 -7.03
CA LEU A 257 -1.11 -7.92 -8.37
C LEU A 257 -0.92 -6.90 -9.49
N GLY A 258 -1.17 -5.63 -9.21
CA GLY A 258 -1.25 -4.58 -10.21
C GLY A 258 0.04 -4.40 -11.01
N VAL A 259 1.19 -4.59 -10.38
CA VAL A 259 2.50 -4.54 -11.05
C VAL A 259 2.62 -5.65 -12.11
N VAL A 260 2.08 -6.83 -11.84
CA VAL A 260 2.17 -7.98 -12.75
C VAL A 260 1.06 -7.95 -13.81
N TYR A 261 -0.18 -7.61 -13.40
CA TYR A 261 -1.36 -7.75 -14.27
C TYR A 261 -1.53 -6.62 -15.27
N VAL A 262 -1.30 -5.38 -14.89
CA VAL A 262 -1.66 -4.21 -15.68
C VAL A 262 -0.48 -3.60 -16.42
N LEU A 263 0.74 -3.89 -16.01
CA LEU A 263 1.95 -3.60 -16.80
C LEU A 263 2.02 -4.39 -18.12
N ASN A 264 1.14 -5.36 -18.31
CA ASN A 264 0.96 -6.02 -19.57
C ASN A 264 0.14 -5.15 -20.53
N GLU A 265 0.71 -4.03 -20.95
CA GLU A 265 0.26 -3.40 -22.19
C GLU A 265 0.22 -4.50 -23.26
N PRO A 266 -0.91 -4.69 -23.96
CA PRO A 266 -1.04 -5.77 -24.95
C PRO A 266 0.13 -5.85 -25.93
N GLN A 267 0.72 -4.68 -26.25
CA GLN A 267 1.87 -4.58 -27.14
C GLN A 267 3.18 -5.08 -26.49
N LYS A 268 3.39 -4.86 -25.18
CA LYS A 268 4.56 -5.40 -24.45
C LYS A 268 4.41 -6.91 -24.25
N TYR A 269 3.21 -7.37 -23.89
CA TYR A 269 2.90 -8.79 -23.74
C TYR A 269 3.12 -9.56 -25.05
N ALA A 270 2.66 -9.01 -26.18
CA ALA A 270 2.84 -9.63 -27.49
C ALA A 270 4.31 -9.80 -27.89
N LYS A 271 5.19 -8.92 -27.42
CA LYS A 271 6.64 -8.95 -27.70
C LYS A 271 7.43 -9.84 -26.74
N MET A 272 6.81 -10.32 -25.64
CA MET A 272 7.50 -11.18 -24.68
C MET A 272 7.82 -12.55 -25.27
N PRO A 273 8.96 -13.16 -24.91
CA PRO A 273 9.27 -14.55 -25.23
C PRO A 273 8.14 -15.50 -24.76
N PRO A 274 7.83 -16.56 -25.51
CA PRO A 274 6.75 -17.49 -25.17
C PRO A 274 6.84 -18.07 -23.75
N GLU A 275 8.06 -18.35 -23.29
CA GLU A 275 8.29 -18.90 -21.95
C GLU A 275 7.95 -17.88 -20.85
N GLN A 276 8.32 -16.63 -21.02
CA GLN A 276 7.96 -15.57 -20.05
C GLN A 276 6.44 -15.36 -20.02
N ARG A 277 5.76 -15.38 -21.18
CA ARG A 277 4.30 -15.32 -21.23
C ARG A 277 3.65 -16.47 -20.48
N ARG A 278 4.16 -17.69 -20.67
CA ARG A 278 3.65 -18.89 -19.97
C ARG A 278 3.84 -18.77 -18.45
N ARG A 279 5.03 -18.37 -17.99
CA ARG A 279 5.30 -18.16 -16.55
C ARG A 279 4.35 -17.14 -15.94
N ARG A 280 4.12 -16.01 -16.61
CA ARG A 280 3.17 -14.98 -16.15
C ARG A 280 1.73 -15.49 -16.12
N GLU A 281 1.32 -16.25 -17.12
CA GLU A 281 -0.02 -16.82 -17.16
C GLU A 281 -0.22 -17.85 -16.05
N THR A 282 0.76 -18.71 -15.78
CA THR A 282 0.72 -19.65 -14.65
C THR A 282 0.63 -18.90 -13.31
N PHE A 283 1.43 -17.85 -13.14
CA PHE A 283 1.38 -17.01 -11.96
C PHE A 283 0.00 -16.38 -11.79
N ARG A 284 -0.55 -15.80 -12.86
CA ARG A 284 -1.88 -15.20 -12.86
C ARG A 284 -2.96 -16.19 -12.42
N GLN A 285 -2.97 -17.37 -12.98
CA GLN A 285 -3.93 -18.42 -12.64
C GLN A 285 -3.79 -18.86 -11.18
N GLY A 286 -2.56 -19.00 -10.67
CA GLY A 286 -2.30 -19.31 -9.28
C GLY A 286 -2.86 -18.22 -8.34
N MET A 287 -2.55 -16.96 -8.62
CA MET A 287 -3.07 -15.84 -7.81
C MET A 287 -4.60 -15.73 -7.88
N GLN A 288 -5.20 -16.00 -9.03
CA GLN A 288 -6.66 -16.03 -9.15
C GLN A 288 -7.26 -17.07 -8.20
N GLN A 289 -6.70 -18.27 -8.13
CA GLN A 289 -7.16 -19.31 -7.22
C GLN A 289 -7.00 -18.91 -5.74
N ILE A 290 -5.85 -18.33 -5.40
CA ILE A 290 -5.55 -17.87 -4.04
C ILE A 290 -6.55 -16.77 -3.61
N ILE A 291 -6.74 -15.74 -4.44
CA ILE A 291 -7.65 -14.62 -4.12
C ILE A 291 -9.10 -15.08 -4.01
N GLN A 292 -9.56 -15.94 -4.93
CA GLN A 292 -10.91 -16.50 -4.87
C GLN A 292 -11.12 -17.33 -3.58
N LEU A 293 -10.13 -18.16 -3.23
CA LEU A 293 -10.18 -18.96 -2.01
C LEU A 293 -10.11 -18.08 -0.76
N ALA A 294 -9.19 -17.12 -0.69
CA ALA A 294 -9.09 -16.16 0.40
C ALA A 294 -10.41 -15.41 0.64
N ASN A 295 -11.01 -14.90 -0.46
CA ASN A 295 -12.30 -14.22 -0.40
C ASN A 295 -13.42 -15.15 0.08
N SER A 296 -13.45 -16.41 -0.37
CA SER A 296 -14.46 -17.40 0.05
C SER A 296 -14.34 -17.80 1.52
N LEU A 297 -13.12 -17.85 2.06
CA LEU A 297 -12.83 -18.12 3.47
C LEU A 297 -13.04 -16.89 4.36
N GLY A 298 -13.16 -15.69 3.77
CA GLY A 298 -13.32 -14.45 4.48
C GLY A 298 -12.01 -13.90 5.05
N VAL A 299 -10.87 -14.22 4.44
CA VAL A 299 -9.58 -13.54 4.69
C VAL A 299 -9.72 -12.08 4.23
N LYS A 300 -9.29 -11.14 5.05
CA LYS A 300 -9.31 -9.73 4.67
C LYS A 300 -8.20 -9.44 3.69
N ILE A 301 -8.57 -8.83 2.55
CA ILE A 301 -7.63 -8.41 1.51
C ILE A 301 -7.54 -6.88 1.55
N ALA A 302 -6.32 -6.34 1.60
CA ALA A 302 -6.05 -4.90 1.45
C ALA A 302 -5.28 -4.66 0.15
N SER A 303 -5.52 -3.51 -0.48
CA SER A 303 -4.86 -3.10 -1.72
C SER A 303 -3.44 -2.64 -1.43
N GLY A 304 -2.48 -3.14 -2.19
CA GLY A 304 -1.09 -2.71 -2.21
C GLY A 304 -0.51 -2.90 -3.60
N PHE A 305 0.13 -1.87 -4.17
CA PHE A 305 0.51 -1.89 -5.59
C PHE A 305 1.98 -2.28 -5.84
N ASP A 306 2.86 -2.02 -4.87
CA ASP A 306 4.29 -2.36 -4.97
C ASP A 306 5.03 -1.66 -6.11
N ALA A 307 4.79 -0.35 -6.27
CA ALA A 307 5.50 0.45 -7.26
C ALA A 307 6.94 0.71 -6.83
N SER A 308 7.90 0.18 -7.60
CA SER A 308 9.34 0.37 -7.35
C SER A 308 10.09 1.01 -8.54
N SER A 309 9.41 1.25 -9.66
CA SER A 309 10.02 1.84 -10.85
C SER A 309 9.37 3.17 -11.25
N PRO A 310 10.10 4.07 -11.95
CA PRO A 310 9.56 5.34 -12.41
C PRO A 310 8.28 5.22 -13.24
N ASP A 311 8.16 4.13 -14.01
CA ASP A 311 7.01 3.88 -14.88
C ASP A 311 5.74 3.48 -14.13
N ASN A 312 5.88 3.04 -12.87
CA ASN A 312 4.78 2.51 -12.07
C ASN A 312 4.27 3.50 -11.04
N GLN A 313 5.09 4.44 -10.59
CA GLN A 313 4.68 5.44 -9.61
C GLN A 313 3.45 6.22 -10.08
N GLY A 314 2.47 6.37 -9.20
CA GLY A 314 1.18 7.01 -9.48
C GLY A 314 0.15 6.13 -10.22
N LYS A 315 0.46 4.86 -10.51
CA LYS A 315 -0.46 3.90 -11.15
C LYS A 315 -1.11 2.93 -10.16
N ASN A 316 -1.16 3.29 -8.91
CA ASN A 316 -1.63 2.46 -7.79
C ASN A 316 -3.06 1.91 -8.00
N ALA A 317 -3.93 2.61 -8.72
CA ALA A 317 -5.27 2.14 -9.06
C ALA A 317 -5.27 0.83 -9.90
N ASN A 318 -4.14 0.47 -10.49
CA ASN A 318 -4.00 -0.80 -11.21
C ASN A 318 -4.19 -2.00 -10.28
N GLU A 319 -3.86 -1.90 -9.00
CA GLU A 319 -4.13 -2.96 -8.04
C GLU A 319 -5.64 -3.22 -7.90
N ILE A 320 -6.42 -2.15 -7.79
CA ILE A 320 -7.89 -2.25 -7.66
C ILE A 320 -8.48 -2.97 -8.88
N ILE A 321 -7.98 -2.66 -10.08
CA ILE A 321 -8.39 -3.34 -11.32
C ILE A 321 -7.93 -4.79 -11.31
N ALA A 322 -6.68 -5.07 -10.95
CA ALA A 322 -6.14 -6.42 -10.92
C ALA A 322 -6.95 -7.32 -9.96
N LEU A 323 -7.35 -6.82 -8.81
CA LEU A 323 -8.23 -7.53 -7.88
C LEU A 323 -9.56 -7.95 -8.52
N THR A 324 -10.15 -7.12 -9.39
CA THR A 324 -11.37 -7.52 -10.12
C THR A 324 -11.10 -8.54 -11.21
N LEU A 325 -9.94 -8.48 -11.86
CA LEU A 325 -9.55 -9.48 -12.87
C LEU A 325 -9.32 -10.88 -12.28
N VAL A 326 -9.05 -10.97 -10.98
CA VAL A 326 -8.91 -12.25 -10.26
C VAL A 326 -10.18 -12.68 -9.53
N GLY A 327 -11.31 -11.99 -9.76
CA GLY A 327 -12.63 -12.44 -9.33
C GLY A 327 -13.24 -11.74 -8.13
N MET A 328 -12.64 -10.65 -7.62
CA MET A 328 -13.31 -9.77 -6.67
C MET A 328 -14.36 -8.92 -7.39
N THR A 329 -15.46 -8.63 -6.74
CA THR A 329 -16.42 -7.63 -7.25
C THR A 329 -15.82 -6.23 -7.16
N PRO A 330 -16.25 -5.25 -8.00
CA PRO A 330 -15.78 -3.86 -7.89
C PRO A 330 -15.88 -3.29 -6.47
N LEU A 331 -16.99 -3.57 -5.77
CA LEU A 331 -17.16 -3.13 -4.38
C LEU A 331 -16.12 -3.74 -3.43
N GLN A 332 -15.80 -5.02 -3.57
CA GLN A 332 -14.77 -5.68 -2.76
C GLN A 332 -13.40 -5.08 -3.03
N ALA A 333 -13.05 -4.84 -4.29
CA ALA A 333 -11.77 -4.24 -4.68
C ALA A 333 -11.63 -2.79 -4.17
N ILE A 334 -12.70 -1.98 -4.24
CA ILE A 334 -12.69 -0.62 -3.66
C ILE A 334 -12.61 -0.69 -2.13
N ARG A 335 -13.26 -1.65 -1.47
CA ARG A 335 -13.10 -1.86 -0.02
C ARG A 335 -11.68 -2.26 0.35
N ALA A 336 -11.01 -3.07 -0.46
CA ALA A 336 -9.61 -3.41 -0.26
C ALA A 336 -8.71 -2.15 -0.25
N ALA A 337 -9.03 -1.15 -1.07
CA ALA A 337 -8.30 0.12 -1.16
C ALA A 337 -8.89 1.24 -0.28
N THR A 338 -9.78 0.94 0.64
CA THR A 338 -10.41 1.93 1.53
C THR A 338 -10.62 1.35 2.93
N LEU A 339 -11.75 0.72 3.18
CA LEU A 339 -12.15 0.19 4.49
C LEU A 339 -11.15 -0.84 5.03
N ASN A 340 -10.84 -1.89 4.25
CA ASN A 340 -9.95 -2.95 4.71
C ASN A 340 -8.51 -2.42 4.90
N ALA A 341 -8.04 -1.57 3.99
CA ALA A 341 -6.73 -0.93 4.09
C ALA A 341 -6.62 -0.09 5.37
N SER A 342 -7.65 0.72 5.68
CA SER A 342 -7.66 1.50 6.92
C SER A 342 -7.69 0.62 8.19
N GLU A 343 -8.36 -0.54 8.14
CA GLU A 343 -8.35 -1.52 9.23
C GLU A 343 -6.98 -2.18 9.42
N LEU A 344 -6.30 -2.54 8.31
CA LEU A 344 -4.94 -3.07 8.36
C LEU A 344 -3.98 -2.11 9.05
N MET A 345 -4.04 -0.81 8.67
CA MET A 345 -3.19 0.24 9.26
C MET A 345 -3.60 0.61 10.70
N GLY A 346 -4.74 0.14 11.21
CA GLY A 346 -5.29 0.58 12.50
C GLY A 346 -5.87 2.00 12.45
N TRP A 347 -6.12 2.55 11.27
CA TRP A 347 -6.59 3.93 11.04
C TRP A 347 -8.08 4.01 10.67
N GLN A 348 -8.84 2.94 10.90
CA GLN A 348 -10.27 2.83 10.54
C GLN A 348 -11.16 3.89 11.18
N ASP A 349 -10.72 4.53 12.26
CA ASP A 349 -11.45 5.61 12.92
C ASP A 349 -11.15 7.00 12.32
N THR A 350 -10.17 7.08 11.42
CA THR A 350 -9.70 8.37 10.87
C THR A 350 -9.84 8.49 9.36
N VAL A 351 -9.70 7.38 8.61
CA VAL A 351 -9.75 7.33 7.13
C VAL A 351 -10.56 6.13 6.63
N GLY A 352 -10.62 5.91 5.32
CA GLY A 352 -11.17 4.71 4.67
C GLY A 352 -12.68 4.71 4.44
N THR A 353 -13.44 5.62 5.05
CA THR A 353 -14.88 5.81 4.79
C THR A 353 -15.25 7.29 4.89
N ILE A 354 -16.35 7.69 4.23
CA ILE A 354 -16.91 9.04 4.36
C ILE A 354 -17.91 9.00 5.52
N GLU A 355 -17.45 9.34 6.72
CA GLU A 355 -18.22 9.31 7.95
C GLU A 355 -17.86 10.50 8.83
N ALA A 356 -18.79 10.98 9.64
CA ALA A 356 -18.56 12.07 10.58
C ALA A 356 -17.39 11.75 11.54
N GLY A 357 -16.55 12.74 11.81
CA GLY A 357 -15.36 12.64 12.65
C GLY A 357 -14.08 12.23 11.90
N LYS A 358 -14.17 11.62 10.73
CA LYS A 358 -13.01 11.21 9.92
C LYS A 358 -12.41 12.38 9.15
N TYR A 359 -11.19 12.22 8.67
CA TYR A 359 -10.59 13.20 7.78
C TYR A 359 -11.41 13.36 6.50
N ALA A 360 -11.51 14.59 6.02
CA ALA A 360 -12.13 14.91 4.74
C ALA A 360 -11.15 14.59 3.59
N ASP A 361 -10.85 13.31 3.46
CA ASP A 361 -10.06 12.74 2.39
C ASP A 361 -11.02 12.08 1.39
N LEU A 362 -11.25 12.77 0.28
CA LEU A 362 -12.30 12.45 -0.71
C LEU A 362 -11.71 12.45 -2.11
N ILE A 363 -12.22 11.55 -2.94
CA ILE A 363 -11.99 11.59 -4.38
C ILE A 363 -13.31 11.62 -5.13
N ALA A 364 -13.29 12.10 -6.38
CA ALA A 364 -14.42 11.94 -7.27
C ALA A 364 -13.97 11.48 -8.66
N VAL A 365 -14.77 10.58 -9.23
CA VAL A 365 -14.61 10.03 -10.57
C VAL A 365 -15.85 10.33 -11.41
N GLU A 366 -15.68 10.51 -12.71
CA GLU A 366 -16.82 10.58 -13.64
C GLU A 366 -17.29 9.15 -13.95
N GLY A 367 -18.60 8.89 -13.80
CA GLY A 367 -19.19 7.56 -13.98
C GLY A 367 -19.37 6.78 -12.66
N ASP A 368 -19.67 5.51 -12.80
CA ASP A 368 -19.97 4.59 -11.70
C ASP A 368 -18.91 3.48 -11.61
N PRO A 369 -17.99 3.54 -10.62
CA PRO A 369 -16.92 2.56 -10.46
C PRO A 369 -17.40 1.17 -10.02
N LEU A 370 -18.67 1.02 -9.61
CA LEU A 370 -19.26 -0.31 -9.36
C LEU A 370 -19.70 -1.00 -10.65
N SER A 371 -20.04 -0.22 -11.69
CA SER A 371 -20.38 -0.73 -13.01
C SER A 371 -19.17 -0.83 -13.94
N ASP A 372 -18.25 0.13 -13.86
CA ASP A 372 -16.99 0.16 -14.61
C ASP A 372 -15.83 0.56 -13.68
N ILE A 373 -15.12 -0.43 -13.19
CA ILE A 373 -14.00 -0.20 -12.26
C ILE A 373 -12.84 0.59 -12.89
N ALA A 374 -12.72 0.63 -14.23
CA ALA A 374 -11.64 1.37 -14.89
C ALA A 374 -11.76 2.89 -14.66
N THR A 375 -12.93 3.40 -14.30
CA THR A 375 -13.13 4.82 -13.95
C THR A 375 -12.23 5.26 -12.77
N ILE A 376 -11.85 4.32 -11.88
CA ILE A 376 -11.00 4.61 -10.72
C ILE A 376 -9.58 5.06 -11.11
N GLN A 377 -9.12 4.77 -12.33
CA GLN A 377 -7.84 5.27 -12.85
C GLN A 377 -7.91 6.74 -13.27
N GLN A 378 -9.11 7.31 -13.40
CA GLN A 378 -9.34 8.66 -13.89
C GLN A 378 -9.94 9.56 -12.83
N VAL A 379 -9.33 9.57 -11.64
CA VAL A 379 -9.73 10.47 -10.56
C VAL A 379 -9.66 11.93 -11.05
N LYS A 380 -10.77 12.65 -10.99
CA LYS A 380 -10.91 14.04 -11.44
C LYS A 380 -10.82 15.06 -10.31
N PHE A 381 -11.22 14.66 -9.12
CA PHE A 381 -11.17 15.51 -7.94
C PHE A 381 -10.47 14.77 -6.81
N VAL A 382 -9.60 15.47 -6.10
CA VAL A 382 -8.91 14.97 -4.89
C VAL A 382 -8.97 16.03 -3.82
N MET A 383 -9.42 15.64 -2.64
CA MET A 383 -9.38 16.44 -1.41
C MET A 383 -8.65 15.65 -0.34
N LYS A 384 -7.71 16.28 0.37
CA LYS A 384 -7.01 15.72 1.53
C LYS A 384 -7.14 16.69 2.70
N GLY A 385 -7.66 16.23 3.84
CA GLY A 385 -7.85 17.06 5.03
C GLY A 385 -8.67 18.31 4.74
N GLY A 386 -9.74 18.21 3.94
CA GLY A 386 -10.59 19.35 3.58
C GLY A 386 -9.99 20.33 2.57
N LYS A 387 -8.73 20.14 2.16
CA LYS A 387 -8.05 20.96 1.13
C LYS A 387 -8.16 20.31 -0.23
N VAL A 388 -8.63 21.06 -1.22
CA VAL A 388 -8.67 20.60 -2.62
C VAL A 388 -7.25 20.57 -3.17
N VAL A 389 -6.82 19.38 -3.59
CA VAL A 389 -5.52 19.12 -4.21
C VAL A 389 -5.62 19.15 -5.74
N LYS A 390 -6.71 18.58 -6.25
CA LYS A 390 -6.98 18.46 -7.70
C LYS A 390 -8.46 18.70 -7.97
N ASP A 391 -8.76 19.44 -9.03
CA ASP A 391 -10.12 19.67 -9.51
C ASP A 391 -10.13 19.82 -11.03
N ASN A 392 -10.33 18.70 -11.71
CA ASN A 392 -10.36 18.57 -13.17
C ASN A 392 -11.74 18.04 -13.64
N LEU A 393 -12.80 18.28 -12.86
CA LEU A 393 -14.17 17.90 -13.27
C LEU A 393 -14.64 18.78 -14.43
N SER A 394 -15.32 18.16 -15.39
CA SER A 394 -16.03 18.86 -16.45
C SER A 394 -17.30 19.47 -15.88
N ARG A 395 -17.33 20.78 -15.66
CA ARG A 395 -18.49 21.52 -15.16
C ARG A 395 -19.16 22.32 -16.24
#